data_deffe0329cc6e55b1d6eb21a1fcc9820
#
_entry.id   deffe0329cc6e55b1d6eb21a1fcc9820
#
_cell.length_a   1.000
_cell.length_b   1.000
_cell.length_c   1.000
_cell.angle_alpha   90.00
_cell.angle_beta   90.00
_cell.angle_gamma   90.00
#
_symmetry.space_group_name_H-M   'P 1'
#
loop_
_entity.id
_entity.type
_entity.pdbx_description
1 polymer ?
#
loop_
_entity_poly.entity_id
_entity_poly.type
_entity_poly.pdbx_seq_one_letter_code
_entity_poly.pdbx_strand_id
1 'polypeptide(L)' 'MKAAMTLVQDLDQGDQVVSGDGQVWTVNALWLDSNRCFVVALVREENKMRYYDSLLLSPHSYVCKVISE' A
#
# COMPACT_ATOMS: atom_id res chain seq x y z
N MET A 1 -16.39 -5.17 -0.99
CA MET A 1 -15.10 -4.57 -1.41
C MET A 1 -14.54 -5.34 -2.60
N LYS A 2 -14.07 -4.62 -3.58
CA LYS A 2 -13.47 -5.23 -4.77
C LYS A 2 -12.00 -4.82 -4.85
N ALA A 3 -11.12 -5.78 -5.03
CA ALA A 3 -9.70 -5.55 -5.06
C ALA A 3 -9.04 -6.33 -6.19
N ALA A 4 -7.92 -5.84 -6.67
CA ALA A 4 -7.17 -6.49 -7.75
C ALA A 4 -5.67 -6.36 -7.51
N MET A 5 -4.92 -7.33 -7.99
CA MET A 5 -3.47 -7.27 -7.95
C MET A 5 -2.99 -6.18 -8.90
N THR A 6 -2.20 -5.27 -8.37
CA THR A 6 -1.75 -4.08 -9.07
C THR A 6 -0.24 -3.96 -8.89
N LEU A 7 0.47 -3.59 -9.94
CA LEU A 7 1.90 -3.33 -9.83
C LEU A 7 2.15 -2.18 -8.86
N VAL A 8 3.16 -2.33 -8.01
CA VAL A 8 3.48 -1.31 -7.02
C VAL A 8 3.77 0.05 -7.68
N GLN A 9 4.37 0.04 -8.88
CA GLN A 9 4.66 1.28 -9.59
C GLN A 9 3.42 2.01 -10.11
N ASP A 10 2.26 1.35 -10.09
CA ASP A 10 0.99 1.96 -10.51
C ASP A 10 0.17 2.45 -9.31
N LEU A 11 0.74 2.39 -8.11
CA LEU A 11 0.07 2.94 -6.92
C LEU A 11 0.26 4.46 -6.85
N ASP A 12 -0.74 5.12 -6.29
CA ASP A 12 -0.70 6.54 -6.01
C ASP A 12 -0.97 6.79 -4.52
N GLN A 13 -0.53 7.94 -4.05
CA GLN A 13 -0.88 8.38 -2.71
C GLN A 13 -2.40 8.46 -2.58
N GLY A 14 -2.93 7.92 -1.49
CA GLY A 14 -4.37 7.86 -1.25
C GLY A 14 -5.02 6.54 -1.66
N ASP A 15 -4.33 5.72 -2.43
CA ASP A 15 -4.85 4.39 -2.77
C ASP A 15 -4.93 3.53 -1.52
N GLN A 16 -5.85 2.57 -1.52
CA GLN A 16 -5.97 1.61 -0.43
C GLN A 16 -5.47 0.24 -0.88
N VAL A 17 -4.73 -0.42 0.00
CA VAL A 17 -4.19 -1.75 -0.24
C VAL A 17 -4.60 -2.69 0.88
N VAL A 18 -4.71 -3.97 0.56
CA VAL A 18 -5.09 -5.00 1.52
C VAL A 18 -3.85 -5.82 1.84
N SER A 19 -3.51 -5.92 3.12
CA SER A 19 -2.40 -6.73 3.58
C SER A 19 -2.80 -8.20 3.67
N GLY A 20 -1.80 -9.07 3.88
CA GLY A 20 -2.04 -10.52 3.95
C GLY A 20 -2.95 -10.95 5.07
N ASP A 21 -3.10 -10.15 6.12
CA ASP A 21 -4.00 -10.42 7.23
C ASP A 21 -5.40 -9.82 7.04
N GLY A 22 -5.67 -9.27 5.87
CA GLY A 22 -6.98 -8.70 5.55
C GLY A 22 -7.18 -7.26 5.98
N GLN A 23 -6.18 -6.62 6.57
CA GLN A 23 -6.26 -5.22 6.98
C GLN A 23 -6.17 -4.31 5.75
N VAL A 24 -6.97 -3.25 5.74
CA VAL A 24 -6.93 -2.25 4.67
C VAL A 24 -6.09 -1.07 5.15
N TRP A 25 -5.10 -0.71 4.34
CA TRP A 25 -4.20 0.40 4.62
C TRP A 25 -4.31 1.43 3.52
N THR A 26 -4.06 2.68 3.86
CA THR A 26 -4.00 3.76 2.88
C THR A 26 -2.54 4.09 2.58
N VAL A 27 -2.22 4.25 1.31
CA VAL A 27 -0.88 4.68 0.90
C VAL A 27 -0.70 6.15 1.28
N ASN A 28 0.16 6.39 2.25
CA ASN A 28 0.44 7.73 2.74
C ASN A 28 1.52 8.43 1.92
N ALA A 29 2.50 7.66 1.48
CA ALA A 29 3.56 8.14 0.60
C ALA A 29 4.19 6.94 -0.09
N LEU A 30 4.79 7.17 -1.25
CA LEU A 30 5.59 6.14 -1.90
C LEU A 30 6.71 6.82 -2.69
N TRP A 31 7.85 6.17 -2.71
CA TRP A 31 9.02 6.69 -3.43
C TRP A 31 9.95 5.54 -3.80
N LEU A 32 10.85 5.85 -4.72
CA LEU A 32 11.88 4.91 -5.15
C LEU A 32 13.14 5.21 -4.34
N ASP A 33 13.69 4.20 -3.68
CA ASP A 33 14.91 4.38 -2.90
C ASP A 33 16.17 4.23 -3.77
N SER A 34 17.34 4.38 -3.16
CA SER A 34 18.61 4.31 -3.87
C SER A 34 18.92 2.93 -4.46
N ASN A 35 18.24 1.88 -3.99
CA ASN A 35 18.40 0.52 -4.48
C ASN A 35 17.32 0.16 -5.50
N ARG A 36 16.58 1.15 -5.99
CA ARG A 36 15.49 0.98 -6.96
C ARG A 36 14.34 0.12 -6.44
N CYS A 37 14.18 0.08 -5.12
CA CYS A 37 13.03 -0.55 -4.50
C CYS A 37 12.00 0.52 -4.17
N PHE A 38 10.72 0.18 -4.30
CA PHE A 38 9.65 1.08 -3.86
C PHE A 38 9.47 0.96 -2.36
N VAL A 39 9.48 2.10 -1.69
CA VAL A 39 9.09 2.20 -0.29
C VAL A 39 7.67 2.73 -0.27
N VAL A 40 6.76 1.96 0.31
CA VAL A 40 5.35 2.33 0.40
C VAL A 40 5.03 2.52 1.87
N ALA A 41 4.80 3.77 2.26
CA ALA A 41 4.43 4.11 3.62
C ALA A 41 2.91 4.01 3.75
N LEU A 42 2.47 3.24 4.73
CA LEU A 42 1.07 2.90 4.93
C LEU A 42 0.56 3.47 6.25
N VAL A 43 -0.71 3.85 6.25
CA VAL A 43 -1.38 4.32 7.45
C VAL A 43 -2.79 3.71 7.51
N ARG A 44 -3.25 3.40 8.72
CA ARG A 44 -4.65 3.05 8.95
C ARG A 44 -5.08 3.58 10.31
N GLU A 45 -6.36 3.79 10.46
CA GLU A 45 -6.94 4.21 11.73
C GLU A 45 -7.92 3.15 12.23
N GLU A 46 -7.89 2.91 13.53
CA GLU A 46 -8.81 2.00 14.18
C GLU A 46 -9.00 2.47 15.62
N ASN A 47 -10.24 2.63 16.05
CA ASN A 47 -10.59 3.08 17.41
C ASN A 47 -9.88 4.39 17.77
N LYS A 48 -9.81 5.33 16.85
CA LYS A 48 -9.15 6.63 17.02
C LYS A 48 -7.64 6.54 17.21
N MET A 49 -7.07 5.35 17.01
CA MET A 49 -5.63 5.14 17.01
C MET A 49 -5.13 5.07 15.57
N ARG A 50 -3.96 5.64 15.34
CA ARG A 50 -3.35 5.62 14.02
C ARG A 50 -2.16 4.66 14.02
N TYR A 51 -2.14 3.78 13.05
CA TYR A 51 -1.08 2.77 12.90
C TYR A 51 -0.32 3.05 11.61
N TYR A 52 0.97 2.81 11.65
CA TYR A 52 1.87 3.03 10.52
C TYR A 52 2.63 1.76 10.22
N ASP A 53 2.86 1.53 8.94
CA ASP A 53 3.70 0.43 8.49
C ASP A 53 4.37 0.86 7.19
N SER A 54 5.32 0.08 6.73
CA SER A 54 5.97 0.33 5.46
C SER A 54 6.29 -0.98 4.77
N LEU A 55 6.30 -0.94 3.45
CA LEU A 55 6.68 -2.06 2.61
C LEU A 55 7.87 -1.64 1.76
N LEU A 56 8.82 -2.56 1.61
CA LEU A 56 9.94 -2.38 0.69
C LEU A 56 9.77 -3.43 -0.41
N LEU A 57 9.49 -2.97 -1.63
CA LEU A 57 9.09 -3.86 -2.71
C LEU A 57 9.91 -3.59 -3.96
N SER A 58 10.24 -4.67 -4.69
CA SER A 58 10.86 -4.51 -6.00
C SER A 58 9.89 -3.86 -6.97
N PRO A 59 10.39 -3.20 -8.04
CA PRO A 59 9.50 -2.52 -9.01
C PRO A 59 8.50 -3.44 -9.71
N HIS A 60 8.76 -4.74 -9.70
CA HIS A 60 7.90 -5.72 -10.37
C HIS A 60 6.93 -6.41 -9.42
N SER A 61 6.88 -5.98 -8.17
CA SER A 61 5.98 -6.56 -7.17
C SER A 61 4.55 -6.12 -7.38
N TYR A 62 3.63 -6.99 -6.98
CA TYR A 62 2.20 -6.70 -7.00
C TYR A 62 1.69 -6.53 -5.59
N VAL A 63 0.71 -5.66 -5.44
CA VAL A 63 -0.03 -5.47 -4.19
C VAL A 63 -1.52 -5.59 -4.49
N CYS A 64 -2.29 -5.92 -3.47
CA CYS A 64 -3.74 -6.03 -3.61
C CYS A 64 -4.34 -4.64 -3.37
N LYS A 65 -4.79 -3.99 -4.45
CA LYS A 65 -5.34 -2.64 -4.39
C LYS A 65 -6.86 -2.69 -4.37
N VAL A 66 -7.48 -1.90 -3.49
CA VAL A 66 -8.94 -1.74 -3.47
C VAL A 66 -9.36 -0.88 -4.65
N ILE A 67 -10.24 -1.39 -5.50
CA ILE A 67 -10.74 -0.67 -6.68
C ILE A 67 -12.14 -0.12 -6.47
N SER A 68 -12.94 -0.76 -5.61
CA SER A 68 -14.27 -0.25 -5.28
C SER A 68 -14.73 -0.87 -3.97
N GLU A 69 -15.69 -0.25 -3.36
CA GLU A 69 -16.30 -0.75 -2.12
C GLU A 69 -17.61 -1.53 -2.36
#